data_cb6e5ddfb5f93ebd525513b053f908b0
#
_entry.id   cb6e5ddfb5f93ebd525513b053f908b0
#
_cell.length_a   1.000
_cell.length_b   1.000
_cell.length_c   1.000
_cell.angle_alpha   90.00
_cell.angle_beta   90.00
_cell.angle_gamma   90.00
#
_symmetry.space_group_name_H-M   'P 1'
#
loop_
_entity.id
_entity.type
_entity.pdbx_description
1 polymer ?
#
loop_
_entity_poly.entity_id
_entity_poly.type
_entity_poly.pdbx_seq_one_letter_code
_entity_poly.pdbx_strand_id
1 'polypeptide(L)'
;LSPACTLSAMPAVQWGAALSRASGESQLSPQLKAQVLSRDDLGLQLAIAGGAHFAQDRRHAYDGADFNVPLTWQPLAPLRLNLNAGWTHAYNDGDEKHRLTWGTGFEYQPVPMLTLIAERYGQAGGDQAWQAGPRLHLGTYVDVDVVVGRSLIGEREQWLTTGATLRF
;
A
#
# COMPACT_ATOMS: atom_id res chain seq x y z
N LEU A 1 5.82 -2.28 11.87
CA LEU A 1 6.72 -3.23 11.20
C LEU A 1 5.92 -4.06 10.20
N SER A 2 6.42 -4.21 8.98
CA SER A 2 5.72 -4.94 7.90
C SER A 2 6.72 -5.78 7.10
N PRO A 3 7.19 -6.93 7.66
CA PRO A 3 8.03 -7.85 6.91
C PRO A 3 7.24 -8.48 5.75
N ALA A 4 7.91 -8.69 4.62
CA ALA A 4 7.39 -9.40 3.48
C ALA A 4 8.44 -10.38 2.95
N CYS A 5 8.03 -11.58 2.58
CA CYS A 5 8.88 -12.65 2.10
C CYS A 5 8.32 -13.26 0.82
N THR A 6 9.22 -13.66 -0.08
CA THR A 6 8.90 -14.43 -1.28
C THR A 6 9.56 -15.81 -1.17
N LEU A 7 8.80 -16.87 -1.40
CA LEU A 7 9.33 -18.23 -1.40
C LEU A 7 9.98 -18.54 -2.75
N SER A 8 11.17 -19.14 -2.75
CA SER A 8 11.86 -19.54 -3.98
C SER A 8 11.03 -20.50 -4.85
N ALA A 9 10.20 -21.33 -4.23
CA ALA A 9 9.29 -22.28 -4.90
C ALA A 9 8.08 -21.60 -5.56
N MET A 10 7.73 -20.38 -5.13
CA MET A 10 6.59 -19.60 -5.65
C MET A 10 7.00 -18.12 -5.80
N PRO A 11 7.86 -17.78 -6.77
CA PRO A 11 8.41 -16.42 -6.89
C PRO A 11 7.36 -15.36 -7.20
N ALA A 12 6.20 -15.76 -7.73
CA ALA A 12 5.08 -14.86 -8.00
C ALA A 12 4.23 -14.56 -6.75
N VAL A 13 4.48 -15.23 -5.63
CA VAL A 13 3.68 -15.11 -4.39
C VAL A 13 4.53 -14.53 -3.28
N GLN A 14 4.06 -13.44 -2.71
CA GLN A 14 4.67 -12.76 -1.57
C GLN A 14 3.75 -12.86 -0.36
N TRP A 15 4.30 -13.28 0.75
CA TRP A 15 3.66 -13.32 2.06
C TRP A 15 4.15 -12.17 2.91
N GLY A 16 3.28 -11.58 3.66
CA GLY A 16 3.65 -10.52 4.60
C GLY A 16 2.77 -10.51 5.82
N ALA A 17 3.22 -9.82 6.83
CA ALA A 17 2.42 -9.48 7.99
C ALA A 17 2.77 -8.06 8.43
N ALA A 18 1.78 -7.25 8.72
CA ALA A 18 1.98 -5.94 9.33
C ALA A 18 1.56 -5.98 10.80
N LEU A 19 2.39 -5.40 11.65
CA LEU A 19 2.05 -5.13 13.03
C LEU A 19 2.00 -3.60 13.19
N SER A 20 0.82 -3.09 13.53
CA SER A 20 0.60 -1.67 13.79
C SER A 20 0.11 -1.46 15.22
N ARG A 21 0.42 -0.29 15.76
CA ARG A 21 -0.10 0.15 17.05
C ARG A 21 -0.51 1.63 16.92
N ALA A 22 -1.78 1.91 17.19
CA ALA A 22 -2.32 3.25 17.17
C ALA A 22 -3.28 3.42 18.35
N SER A 23 -3.21 4.55 19.04
CA SER A 23 -4.11 4.90 20.17
C SER A 23 -4.21 3.84 21.27
N GLY A 24 -3.13 3.06 21.48
CA GLY A 24 -3.09 1.99 22.46
C GLY A 24 -3.58 0.62 21.98
N GLU A 25 -4.19 0.54 20.81
CA GLU A 25 -4.65 -0.72 20.20
C GLU A 25 -3.54 -1.30 19.29
N SER A 26 -3.36 -2.61 19.34
CA SER A 26 -2.43 -3.36 18.50
C SER A 26 -3.20 -4.17 17.47
N GLN A 27 -2.77 -4.12 16.22
CA GLN A 27 -3.39 -4.86 15.11
C GLN A 27 -2.34 -5.69 14.37
N LEU A 28 -2.66 -6.95 14.12
CA LEU A 28 -1.91 -7.86 13.26
C LEU A 28 -2.65 -8.03 11.93
N SER A 29 -1.94 -7.83 10.83
CA SER A 29 -2.53 -7.91 9.48
C SER A 29 -1.67 -8.82 8.60
N PRO A 30 -1.94 -10.14 8.56
CA PRO A 30 -1.34 -11.03 7.56
C PRO A 30 -1.84 -10.67 6.17
N GLN A 31 -0.94 -10.74 5.19
CA GLN A 31 -1.19 -10.33 3.81
C GLN A 31 -0.60 -11.34 2.84
N LEU A 32 -1.26 -11.48 1.70
CA LEU A 32 -0.82 -12.29 0.56
C LEU A 32 -0.91 -11.43 -0.70
N LYS A 33 0.13 -11.43 -1.52
CA LYS A 33 0.15 -10.81 -2.84
C LYS A 33 0.63 -11.83 -3.87
N ALA A 34 -0.09 -11.96 -4.97
CA ALA A 34 0.28 -12.82 -6.08
C ALA A 34 0.35 -11.99 -7.37
N GLN A 35 1.47 -12.07 -8.09
CA GLN A 35 1.60 -11.50 -9.42
C GLN A 35 0.90 -12.42 -10.42
N VAL A 36 -0.10 -11.90 -11.12
CA VAL A 36 -0.92 -12.69 -12.06
C VAL A 36 -0.56 -12.42 -13.52
N LEU A 37 0.07 -11.28 -13.80
CA LEU A 37 0.56 -10.93 -15.12
C LEU A 37 1.85 -10.12 -15.02
N SER A 38 2.85 -10.46 -15.85
CA SER A 38 4.02 -9.63 -16.14
C SER A 38 4.23 -9.60 -17.65
N ARG A 39 4.23 -8.42 -18.22
CA ARG A 39 4.51 -8.15 -19.62
C ARG A 39 5.64 -7.11 -19.68
N ASP A 40 6.87 -7.60 -19.61
CA ASP A 40 8.05 -6.76 -19.54
C ASP A 40 8.24 -5.95 -20.83
N ASP A 41 7.80 -6.50 -21.98
CA ASP A 41 7.75 -5.82 -23.27
C ASP A 41 6.87 -4.56 -23.29
N LEU A 42 5.84 -4.51 -22.43
CA LEU A 42 4.92 -3.38 -22.29
C LEU A 42 5.16 -2.59 -20.99
N GLY A 43 6.07 -3.03 -20.14
CA GLY A 43 6.26 -2.49 -18.79
C GLY A 43 5.04 -2.64 -17.90
N LEU A 44 4.22 -3.70 -18.10
CA LEU A 44 2.94 -3.87 -17.44
C LEU A 44 2.98 -5.03 -16.44
N GLN A 45 2.54 -4.79 -15.22
CA GLN A 45 2.44 -5.79 -14.16
C GLN A 45 1.09 -5.68 -13.47
N LEU A 46 0.42 -6.81 -13.29
CA LEU A 46 -0.84 -6.93 -12.56
C LEU A 46 -0.66 -7.94 -11.43
N ALA A 47 -1.17 -7.60 -10.26
CA ALA A 47 -1.22 -8.52 -9.12
C ALA A 47 -2.61 -8.53 -8.48
N ILE A 48 -2.82 -9.50 -7.62
CA ILE A 48 -3.91 -9.54 -6.66
C ILE A 48 -3.31 -9.58 -5.27
N ALA A 49 -3.92 -8.89 -4.34
CA ALA A 49 -3.49 -8.87 -2.95
C ALA A 49 -4.71 -8.95 -2.04
N GLY A 50 -4.56 -9.57 -0.90
CA GLY A 50 -5.59 -9.62 0.13
C GLY A 50 -4.97 -9.74 1.50
N GLY A 51 -5.69 -9.27 2.50
CA GLY A 51 -5.29 -9.29 3.88
C GLY A 51 -6.47 -9.51 4.82
N ALA A 52 -6.17 -9.92 6.02
CA ALA A 52 -7.11 -9.97 7.12
C ALA A 52 -6.54 -9.18 8.29
N HIS A 53 -7.40 -8.51 9.04
CA HIS A 53 -7.02 -7.64 10.15
C HIS A 53 -7.52 -8.24 11.47
N PHE A 54 -6.63 -8.30 12.45
CA PHE A 54 -6.92 -8.87 13.76
C PHE A 54 -6.51 -7.88 14.85
N ALA A 55 -7.48 -7.37 15.59
CA ALA A 55 -7.23 -6.57 16.78
C ALA A 55 -6.78 -7.50 17.92
N GLN A 56 -5.67 -7.20 18.59
CA GLN A 56 -5.14 -8.02 19.68
C GLN A 56 -5.77 -7.70 21.03
N ASP A 57 -6.30 -6.51 21.17
CA ASP A 57 -6.79 -5.99 22.46
C ASP A 57 -8.33 -6.02 22.58
N ARG A 58 -9.03 -6.66 21.64
CA ARG A 58 -10.51 -6.74 21.62
C ARG A 58 -11.01 -8.17 21.87
N ARG A 59 -12.23 -8.26 22.39
CA ARG A 59 -12.91 -9.54 22.67
C ARG A 59 -13.14 -10.39 21.41
N HIS A 60 -13.27 -9.75 20.24
CA HIS A 60 -13.30 -10.37 18.92
C HIS A 60 -12.04 -9.97 18.17
N ALA A 61 -11.18 -10.96 17.91
CA ALA A 61 -9.89 -10.71 17.26
C ALA A 61 -10.03 -10.25 15.80
N TYR A 62 -11.03 -10.74 15.05
CA TYR A 62 -11.24 -10.35 13.65
C TYR A 62 -11.83 -8.95 13.55
N ASP A 63 -11.15 -8.06 12.85
CA ASP A 63 -11.47 -6.64 12.68
C ASP A 63 -11.81 -6.27 11.23
N GLY A 64 -11.46 -7.14 10.27
CA GLY A 64 -11.79 -6.93 8.88
C GLY A 64 -10.90 -7.65 7.90
N ALA A 65 -11.15 -7.38 6.63
CA ALA A 65 -10.36 -7.90 5.51
C ALA A 65 -10.28 -6.89 4.38
N ASP A 66 -9.27 -7.01 3.53
CA ASP A 66 -9.13 -6.24 2.31
C ASP A 66 -8.78 -7.13 1.13
N PHE A 67 -9.16 -6.66 -0.04
CA PHE A 67 -8.77 -7.21 -1.33
C PHE A 67 -8.39 -6.06 -2.25
N ASN A 68 -7.31 -6.21 -3.04
CA ASN A 68 -6.83 -5.19 -3.94
C ASN A 68 -6.26 -5.79 -5.23
N VAL A 69 -6.45 -5.10 -6.32
CA VAL A 69 -5.92 -5.42 -7.65
C VAL A 69 -5.00 -4.29 -8.10
N PRO A 70 -3.72 -4.33 -7.73
CA PRO A 70 -2.74 -3.34 -8.18
C PRO A 70 -2.30 -3.62 -9.62
N LEU A 71 -2.32 -2.58 -10.44
CA LEU A 71 -1.77 -2.52 -11.78
C LEU A 71 -0.62 -1.51 -11.79
N THR A 72 0.55 -1.94 -12.21
CA THR A 72 1.72 -1.09 -12.44
C THR A 72 2.01 -1.03 -13.92
N TRP A 73 2.18 0.17 -14.45
CA TRP A 73 2.60 0.42 -15.82
C TRP A 73 3.81 1.35 -15.86
N GLN A 74 4.86 0.91 -16.52
CA GLN A 74 6.10 1.65 -16.72
C GLN A 74 6.31 1.95 -18.21
N PRO A 75 5.66 2.99 -18.75
CA PRO A 75 5.77 3.32 -20.17
C PRO A 75 7.16 3.80 -20.59
N LEU A 76 7.91 4.37 -19.66
CA LEU A 76 9.26 4.88 -19.85
C LEU A 76 10.11 4.51 -18.62
N ALA A 77 11.41 4.34 -18.81
CA ALA A 77 12.31 3.97 -17.72
C ALA A 77 12.20 4.85 -16.46
N PRO A 78 12.10 6.20 -16.55
CA PRO A 78 11.99 7.04 -15.36
C PRO A 78 10.56 7.18 -14.82
N LEU A 79 9.54 6.63 -15.51
CA LEU A 79 8.13 6.89 -15.20
C LEU A 79 7.40 5.61 -14.87
N ARG A 80 6.76 5.54 -13.70
CA ARG A 80 5.88 4.47 -13.28
C ARG A 80 4.51 5.01 -12.86
N LEU A 81 3.47 4.37 -13.34
CA LEU A 81 2.09 4.64 -12.99
C LEU A 81 1.53 3.44 -12.23
N ASN A 82 0.87 3.69 -11.12
CA ASN A 82 0.25 2.67 -10.28
C ASN A 82 -1.24 2.96 -10.19
N LEU A 83 -2.06 1.97 -10.51
CA LEU A 83 -3.50 2.01 -10.37
C LEU A 83 -3.93 0.90 -9.43
N ASN A 84 -4.87 1.19 -8.55
CA ASN A 84 -5.39 0.23 -7.59
C ASN A 84 -6.91 0.31 -7.59
N ALA A 85 -7.55 -0.85 -7.61
CA ALA A 85 -8.96 -1.01 -7.33
C ALA A 85 -9.11 -2.11 -6.27
N GLY A 86 -9.90 -1.86 -5.25
CA GLY A 86 -9.99 -2.77 -4.13
C GLY A 86 -11.33 -2.71 -3.41
N TRP A 87 -11.41 -3.52 -2.39
CA TRP A 87 -12.55 -3.60 -1.50
C TRP A 87 -12.05 -3.85 -0.08
N THR A 88 -12.71 -3.21 0.88
CA THR A 88 -12.46 -3.42 2.30
C THR A 88 -13.73 -3.82 3.00
N HIS A 89 -13.59 -4.71 3.95
CA HIS A 89 -14.59 -5.06 4.94
C HIS A 89 -14.05 -4.70 6.31
N ALA A 90 -14.74 -3.83 7.02
CA ALA A 90 -14.46 -3.52 8.42
C ALA A 90 -15.59 -4.11 9.28
N TYR A 91 -15.20 -4.81 10.33
CA TYR A 91 -16.10 -5.36 11.33
C TYR A 91 -15.89 -4.61 12.65
N ASN A 92 -16.91 -3.92 13.13
CA ASN A 92 -16.82 -3.12 14.34
C ASN A 92 -18.09 -3.36 15.17
N ASP A 93 -17.97 -4.16 16.24
CA ASP A 93 -19.05 -4.42 17.24
C ASP A 93 -20.45 -4.70 16.65
N GLY A 94 -20.50 -5.49 15.56
CA GLY A 94 -21.75 -5.88 14.91
C GLY A 94 -22.21 -4.98 13.78
N ASP A 95 -21.47 -3.92 13.46
CA ASP A 95 -21.70 -3.06 12.30
C ASP A 95 -20.71 -3.44 11.16
N GLU A 96 -21.22 -4.05 10.11
CA GLU A 96 -20.42 -4.42 8.94
C GLU A 96 -20.37 -3.29 7.93
N LYS A 97 -19.17 -2.90 7.52
CA LYS A 97 -18.96 -1.86 6.52
C LYS A 97 -18.16 -2.38 5.33
N HIS A 98 -18.80 -2.36 4.19
CA HIS A 98 -18.16 -2.70 2.90
C HIS A 98 -17.89 -1.44 2.11
N ARG A 99 -16.66 -1.26 1.64
CA ARG A 99 -16.28 -0.09 0.84
C ARG A 99 -15.42 -0.49 -0.33
N LEU A 100 -15.72 0.08 -1.50
CA LEU A 100 -14.82 0.03 -2.63
C LEU A 100 -13.70 1.06 -2.44
N THR A 101 -12.48 0.66 -2.67
CA THR A 101 -11.29 1.50 -2.59
C THR A 101 -10.67 1.69 -3.95
N TRP A 102 -10.02 2.81 -4.16
CA TRP A 102 -9.28 3.10 -5.37
C TRP A 102 -8.03 3.91 -5.06
N GLY A 103 -7.05 3.84 -5.94
CA GLY A 103 -5.84 4.62 -5.85
C GLY A 103 -5.19 4.81 -7.21
N THR A 104 -4.55 5.93 -7.39
CA THR A 104 -3.67 6.22 -8.52
C THR A 104 -2.38 6.81 -7.99
N GLY A 105 -1.26 6.29 -8.45
CA GLY A 105 0.08 6.72 -8.06
C GLY A 105 0.94 7.02 -9.28
N PHE A 106 1.83 7.96 -9.08
CA PHE A 106 2.80 8.40 -10.06
C PHE A 106 4.18 8.40 -9.37
N GLU A 107 5.15 7.75 -10.00
CA GLU A 107 6.54 7.77 -9.59
C GLU A 107 7.40 8.25 -10.76
N TYR A 108 8.23 9.25 -10.52
CA TYR A 108 9.16 9.77 -11.50
C TYR A 108 10.58 9.78 -10.93
N GLN A 109 11.50 9.10 -11.59
CA GLN A 109 12.90 8.97 -11.18
C GLN A 109 13.80 9.81 -12.11
N PRO A 110 13.99 11.12 -11.83
CA PRO A 110 14.84 11.99 -12.66
C PRO A 110 16.31 11.59 -12.61
N VAL A 111 16.76 11.05 -11.49
CA VAL A 111 18.12 10.56 -11.28
C VAL A 111 18.09 9.28 -10.45
N PRO A 112 19.10 8.39 -10.53
CA PRO A 112 19.09 7.10 -9.83
C PRO A 112 18.89 7.19 -8.30
N MET A 113 19.28 8.30 -7.68
CA MET A 113 19.19 8.49 -6.23
C MET A 113 17.84 9.06 -5.76
N LEU A 114 16.97 9.52 -6.68
CA LEU A 114 15.76 10.24 -6.31
C LEU A 114 14.56 9.77 -7.12
N THR A 115 13.50 9.35 -6.45
CA THR A 115 12.16 9.15 -7.01
C THR A 115 11.20 10.16 -6.39
N LEU A 116 10.47 10.88 -7.21
CA LEU A 116 9.34 11.71 -6.80
C LEU A 116 8.08 10.87 -6.84
N ILE A 117 7.31 10.88 -5.77
CA ILE A 117 6.08 10.11 -5.61
C ILE A 117 4.92 11.07 -5.44
N ALA A 118 3.82 10.80 -6.14
CA ALA A 118 2.54 11.46 -5.90
C ALA A 118 1.42 10.42 -6.01
N GLU A 119 0.49 10.45 -5.08
CA GLU A 119 -0.61 9.49 -5.00
C GLU A 119 -1.91 10.20 -4.67
N ARG A 120 -2.99 9.71 -5.25
CA ARG A 120 -4.36 10.04 -4.84
C ARG A 120 -5.13 8.76 -4.62
N TYR A 121 -5.83 8.67 -3.53
CA TYR A 121 -6.56 7.47 -3.13
C TYR A 121 -7.81 7.82 -2.33
N GLY A 122 -8.69 6.85 -2.20
CA GLY A 122 -9.91 7.04 -1.42
C GLY A 122 -10.85 5.85 -1.47
N GLN A 123 -12.03 6.09 -0.93
CA GLN A 123 -13.14 5.15 -0.90
C GLN A 123 -14.31 5.71 -1.71
N ALA A 124 -15.06 4.83 -2.36
CA ALA A 124 -16.25 5.23 -3.10
C ALA A 124 -17.30 5.79 -2.14
N GLY A 125 -17.68 7.06 -2.35
CA GLY A 125 -18.62 7.76 -1.48
C GLY A 125 -18.09 8.13 -0.09
N GLY A 126 -16.78 8.01 0.14
CA GLY A 126 -16.13 8.27 1.43
C GLY A 126 -14.88 9.13 1.31
N ASP A 127 -13.98 8.93 2.25
CA ASP A 127 -12.75 9.71 2.39
C ASP A 127 -11.87 9.62 1.14
N GLN A 128 -11.28 10.75 0.79
CA GLN A 128 -10.28 10.87 -0.27
C GLN A 128 -9.11 11.68 0.22
N ALA A 129 -7.94 11.31 -0.23
CA ALA A 129 -6.71 11.99 0.12
C ALA A 129 -5.72 11.98 -1.04
N TRP A 130 -4.73 12.85 -0.93
CA TRP A 130 -3.53 12.80 -1.76
C TRP A 130 -2.29 12.84 -0.86
N GLN A 131 -1.19 12.32 -1.36
CA GLN A 131 0.11 12.48 -0.75
C GLN A 131 1.18 12.60 -1.82
N ALA A 132 2.27 13.30 -1.51
CA ALA A 132 3.41 13.44 -2.39
C ALA A 132 4.70 13.67 -1.61
N GLY A 133 5.83 13.26 -2.20
CA GLY A 133 7.12 13.48 -1.60
C GLY A 133 8.24 12.74 -2.31
N PRO A 134 9.49 12.95 -1.88
CA PRO A 134 10.65 12.25 -2.40
C PRO A 134 10.88 10.89 -1.71
N ARG A 135 11.43 9.96 -2.49
CA ARG A 135 12.12 8.75 -2.04
C ARG A 135 13.59 8.88 -2.41
N LEU A 136 14.46 8.76 -1.44
CA LEU A 136 15.92 8.74 -1.62
C LEU A 136 16.42 7.31 -1.60
N HIS A 137 17.17 6.92 -2.63
CA HIS A 137 17.83 5.63 -2.74
C HIS A 137 19.27 5.76 -2.23
N LEU A 138 19.52 5.26 -1.01
CA LEU A 138 20.82 5.31 -0.36
C LEU A 138 21.58 3.99 -0.62
N GLY A 139 22.17 3.92 -1.80
CA GLY A 139 22.79 2.68 -2.28
C GLY A 139 21.77 1.62 -2.69
N THR A 140 22.15 0.34 -2.60
CA THR A 140 21.33 -0.80 -3.05
C THR A 140 20.36 -1.32 -1.99
N TYR A 141 20.59 -0.98 -0.73
CA TYR A 141 19.94 -1.63 0.40
C TYR A 141 18.95 -0.76 1.16
N VAL A 142 18.99 0.57 1.00
CA VAL A 142 18.20 1.48 1.82
C VAL A 142 17.44 2.48 0.96
N ASP A 143 16.13 2.53 1.13
CA ASP A 143 15.29 3.63 0.62
C ASP A 143 14.71 4.40 1.80
N VAL A 144 14.69 5.72 1.69
CA VAL A 144 14.07 6.62 2.68
C VAL A 144 13.01 7.46 1.99
N ASP A 145 11.79 7.42 2.51
CA ASP A 145 10.65 8.17 2.01
C ASP A 145 10.29 9.30 2.98
N VAL A 146 9.95 10.46 2.43
CA VAL A 146 9.33 11.56 3.17
C VAL A 146 8.17 12.06 2.33
N VAL A 147 6.93 11.87 2.81
CA VAL A 147 5.73 12.28 2.09
C VAL A 147 4.85 13.17 2.97
N VAL A 148 4.29 14.20 2.36
CA VAL A 148 3.24 15.03 2.94
C VAL A 148 1.92 14.64 2.31
N GLY A 149 0.86 14.64 3.09
CA GLY A 149 -0.47 14.30 2.62
C GLY A 149 -1.55 15.19 3.18
N ARG A 150 -2.71 15.15 2.54
CA ARG A 150 -3.87 15.92 2.94
C ARG A 150 -5.16 15.19 2.59
N SER A 151 -6.12 15.21 3.52
CA SER A 151 -7.51 14.84 3.27
C SER A 151 -8.20 15.84 2.35
N LEU A 152 -8.99 15.35 1.39
CA LEU A 152 -9.74 16.17 0.42
C LEU A 152 -11.21 16.33 0.80
N ILE A 153 -11.74 15.45 1.64
CA ILE A 153 -13.14 15.42 2.08
C ILE A 153 -13.17 15.40 3.60
N GLY A 154 -14.16 16.04 4.22
CA GLY A 154 -14.30 16.14 5.68
C GLY A 154 -13.34 17.14 6.30
N GLU A 155 -12.86 16.81 7.49
CA GLU A 155 -11.82 17.60 8.16
C GLU A 155 -10.54 17.54 7.32
N ARG A 156 -10.00 18.71 7.03
CA ARG A 156 -8.80 18.86 6.17
C ARG A 156 -7.53 18.52 6.95
N GLU A 157 -7.42 17.29 7.38
CA GLU A 157 -6.23 16.80 8.06
C GLU A 157 -5.01 16.84 7.14
N GLN A 158 -3.87 17.18 7.70
CA GLN A 158 -2.57 17.12 7.05
C GLN A 158 -1.66 16.20 7.85
N TRP A 159 -0.81 15.44 7.15
CA TRP A 159 0.15 14.56 7.79
C TRP A 159 1.50 14.59 7.09
N LEU A 160 2.51 14.25 7.84
CA LEU A 160 3.85 13.95 7.37
C LEU A 160 4.15 12.49 7.71
N THR A 161 4.55 11.72 6.71
CA THR A 161 4.98 10.34 6.90
C THR A 161 6.44 10.20 6.48
N THR A 162 7.22 9.50 7.28
CA THR A 162 8.57 9.09 6.96
C THR A 162 8.66 7.57 7.02
N GLY A 163 9.33 6.99 6.05
CA GLY A 163 9.53 5.55 5.97
C GLY A 163 10.95 5.19 5.61
N ALA A 164 11.38 4.00 5.99
CA ALA A 164 12.63 3.42 5.53
C ALA A 164 12.38 1.96 5.13
N THR A 165 12.88 1.59 3.95
CA THR A 165 12.84 0.21 3.44
C THR A 165 14.26 -0.32 3.41
N LEU A 166 14.47 -1.47 4.05
CA LEU A 166 15.73 -2.20 4.02
C LEU A 166 15.55 -3.43 3.13
N ARG A 167 16.51 -3.66 2.24
CA ARG A 167 16.59 -4.85 1.36
C ARG A 167 17.81 -5.66 1.76
N PHE A 168 17.68 -6.97 1.89
CA PHE A 168 18.75 -7.89 2.26
C PHE A 168 18.57 -9.25 1.58
#